data_f2b5b1763957aa2ca6cc0d54649a04bb
#
_entry.id   f2b5b1763957aa2ca6cc0d54649a04bb
#
_cell.length_a   1.000
_cell.length_b   1.000
_cell.length_c   1.000
_cell.angle_alpha   90.00
_cell.angle_beta   90.00
_cell.angle_gamma   90.00
#
_symmetry.space_group_name_H-M   'P 1'
#
loop_
_entity.id
_entity.type
_entity.pdbx_description
1 polymer ?
#
loop_
_entity_poly.entity_id
_entity_poly.type
_entity_poly.pdbx_seq_one_letter_code
_entity_poly.pdbx_strand_id
1 'polypeptide(L)'
;VYSATKGGLNLFTKALAKEVASFNIRVNAVAPGVINTEMNNVFDGEEKEALKAEIPMMRFGEAHEVARVVSFLCDDKCKYLTGQIIRIDGGFI
;
A
#
# COMPACT_ATOMS: atom_id res chain seq x y z
N VAL A 1 3.18 -16.52 8.59
CA VAL A 1 1.73 -16.30 8.50
C VAL A 1 1.42 -14.99 7.81
N TYR A 2 2.05 -13.90 8.24
CA TYR A 2 1.83 -12.60 7.61
C TYR A 2 2.19 -12.60 6.12
N SER A 3 3.33 -13.19 5.77
CA SER A 3 3.78 -13.26 4.37
C SER A 3 2.83 -14.08 3.50
N ALA A 4 2.28 -15.17 4.04
CA ALA A 4 1.33 -16.00 3.32
C ALA A 4 0.01 -15.26 3.06
N THR A 5 -0.47 -14.51 4.06
CA THR A 5 -1.69 -13.69 3.92
C THR A 5 -1.48 -12.59 2.88
N LYS A 6 -0.34 -11.92 2.91
CA LYS A 6 -0.01 -10.87 1.95
C LYS A 6 0.08 -11.43 0.53
N GLY A 7 0.71 -12.60 0.35
CA GLY A 7 0.77 -13.27 -0.93
C GLY A 7 -0.61 -13.65 -1.44
N GLY A 8 -1.49 -14.11 -0.55
CA GLY A 8 -2.88 -14.44 -0.89
C GLY A 8 -3.66 -13.23 -1.39
N LEU A 9 -3.51 -12.07 -0.74
CA LEU A 9 -4.15 -10.83 -1.17
C LEU A 9 -3.65 -10.38 -2.55
N ASN A 10 -2.36 -10.54 -2.82
CA ASN A 10 -1.79 -10.18 -4.12
C ASN A 10 -2.36 -11.07 -5.22
N LEU A 11 -2.42 -12.38 -4.98
CA LEU A 11 -3.00 -13.32 -5.93
C LEU A 11 -4.48 -13.06 -6.16
N PHE A 12 -5.22 -12.76 -5.09
CA PHE A 12 -6.64 -12.44 -5.19
C PHE A 12 -6.86 -11.19 -6.03
N THR A 13 -6.08 -10.14 -5.79
CA THR A 13 -6.18 -8.89 -6.55
C THR A 13 -5.97 -9.14 -8.04
N LYS A 14 -4.93 -9.89 -8.38
CA LYS A 14 -4.61 -10.19 -9.79
C LYS A 14 -5.68 -11.06 -10.43
N ALA A 15 -6.14 -12.07 -9.74
CA ALA A 15 -7.18 -12.97 -10.26
C ALA A 15 -8.47 -12.22 -10.50
N LEU A 16 -8.90 -11.40 -9.54
CA LEU A 16 -10.11 -10.60 -9.68
C LEU A 16 -9.99 -9.59 -10.81
N ALA A 17 -8.84 -8.92 -10.93
CA ALA A 17 -8.60 -7.97 -12.01
C ALA A 17 -8.76 -8.61 -13.38
N LYS A 18 -8.22 -9.81 -13.55
CA LYS A 18 -8.36 -10.56 -14.82
C LYS A 18 -9.80 -10.93 -15.11
N GLU A 19 -10.54 -11.34 -14.08
CA GLU A 19 -11.90 -11.78 -14.24
C GLU A 19 -12.84 -10.66 -14.66
N VAL A 20 -12.65 -9.45 -14.14
CA VAL A 20 -13.55 -8.33 -14.38
C VAL A 20 -13.05 -7.33 -15.43
N ALA A 21 -11.88 -7.55 -15.99
CA ALA A 21 -11.29 -6.62 -16.96
C ALA A 21 -12.17 -6.42 -18.20
N SER A 22 -12.83 -7.48 -18.67
CA SER A 22 -13.70 -7.40 -19.85
C SER A 22 -14.94 -6.54 -19.60
N PHE A 23 -15.28 -6.26 -18.35
CA PHE A 23 -16.38 -5.37 -17.98
C PHE A 23 -15.94 -3.93 -17.76
N ASN A 24 -14.70 -3.60 -18.12
CA ASN A 24 -14.10 -2.29 -17.88
C ASN A 24 -14.02 -1.93 -16.39
N ILE A 25 -13.88 -2.94 -15.55
CA ILE A 25 -13.68 -2.76 -14.12
C ILE A 25 -12.21 -2.99 -13.82
N ARG A 26 -11.59 -2.04 -13.14
CA ARG A 26 -10.19 -2.13 -12.74
C ARG A 26 -10.10 -2.46 -11.26
N VAL A 27 -9.16 -3.31 -10.92
CA VAL A 27 -8.91 -3.71 -9.52
C VAL A 27 -7.41 -3.55 -9.26
N ASN A 28 -7.09 -2.63 -8.38
CA ASN A 28 -5.72 -2.41 -7.94
C ASN A 28 -5.71 -2.36 -6.42
N ALA A 29 -4.57 -2.58 -5.82
CA ALA A 29 -4.41 -2.53 -4.37
C ALA A 29 -3.25 -1.63 -4.00
N VAL A 30 -3.32 -1.04 -2.81
CA VAL A 30 -2.20 -0.32 -2.22
C VAL A 30 -1.74 -1.08 -0.98
N ALA A 31 -0.43 -1.10 -0.76
CA ALA A 31 0.17 -1.75 0.39
C ALA A 31 0.98 -0.70 1.15
N PRO A 32 0.36 0.02 2.10
CA PRO A 32 1.06 1.02 2.87
C PRO A 32 2.08 0.37 3.82
N GLY A 33 3.17 1.06 4.06
CA GLY A 33 4.11 0.71 5.11
C GLY A 33 3.66 1.28 6.45
N VAL A 34 4.63 1.77 7.23
CA VAL A 34 4.33 2.37 8.53
C VAL A 34 3.85 3.80 8.32
N ILE A 35 2.61 4.05 8.68
CA ILE A 35 1.95 5.35 8.50
C ILE A 35 1.80 6.03 9.85
N ASN A 36 2.06 7.32 9.88
CA ASN A 36 1.95 8.14 11.09
C ASN A 36 0.48 8.31 11.44
N THR A 37 0.00 7.49 12.38
CA THR A 37 -1.38 7.48 12.85
C THR A 37 -1.41 7.49 14.38
N GLU A 38 -2.58 7.70 14.96
CA GLU A 38 -2.74 7.63 16.42
C GLU A 38 -2.37 6.27 16.98
N MET A 39 -2.55 5.20 16.22
CA MET A 39 -2.18 3.85 16.65
C MET A 39 -0.69 3.72 16.91
N ASN A 40 0.14 4.52 16.24
CA ASN A 40 1.58 4.50 16.47
C ASN A 40 2.01 5.24 17.71
N ASN A 41 1.11 5.94 18.38
CA ASN A 41 1.39 6.61 19.64
C ASN A 41 1.58 5.64 20.81
N VAL A 42 1.29 4.35 20.62
CA VAL A 42 1.60 3.33 21.62
C VAL A 42 3.11 3.06 21.72
N PHE A 43 3.87 3.42 20.70
CA PHE A 43 5.32 3.31 20.74
C PHE A 43 5.92 4.53 21.44
N ASP A 44 6.95 4.31 22.26
CA ASP A 44 7.69 5.44 22.84
C ASP A 44 8.64 6.07 21.80
N GLY A 45 9.34 7.12 22.20
CA GLY A 45 10.25 7.84 21.30
C GLY A 45 11.39 6.97 20.77
N GLU A 46 11.95 6.10 21.62
CA GLU A 46 13.01 5.18 21.23
C GLU A 46 12.52 4.14 20.24
N GLU A 47 11.35 3.57 20.51
CA GLU A 47 10.76 2.57 19.62
C GLU A 47 10.45 3.15 18.26
N LYS A 48 9.92 4.36 18.21
CA LYS A 48 9.65 5.05 16.95
C LYS A 48 10.93 5.32 16.16
N GLU A 49 11.96 5.80 16.82
CA GLU A 49 13.23 6.08 16.17
C GLU A 49 13.89 4.80 15.64
N ALA A 50 13.82 3.71 16.41
CA ALA A 50 14.35 2.43 15.98
C ALA A 50 13.61 1.92 14.74
N LEU A 51 12.29 2.08 14.70
CA LEU A 51 11.49 1.65 13.56
C LEU A 51 11.78 2.51 12.32
N LYS A 52 11.89 3.83 12.49
CA LYS A 52 12.26 4.72 11.39
C LYS A 52 13.62 4.38 10.80
N ALA A 53 14.56 3.96 11.64
CA ALA A 53 15.90 3.59 11.18
C ALA A 53 15.89 2.39 10.22
N GLU A 54 14.88 1.55 10.31
CA GLU A 54 14.71 0.41 9.41
C GLU A 54 14.11 0.78 8.06
N ILE A 55 13.54 1.98 7.95
CA ILE A 55 12.91 2.44 6.72
C ILE A 55 13.96 3.23 5.90
N PRO A 56 14.22 2.85 4.65
CA PRO A 56 15.22 3.58 3.84
C PRO A 56 15.00 5.08 3.77
N MET A 57 13.74 5.55 3.70
CA MET A 57 13.46 6.99 3.70
C MET A 57 13.50 7.62 5.09
N MET A 58 13.75 6.83 6.14
CA MET A 58 14.00 7.29 7.50
C MET A 58 12.84 8.06 8.13
N ARG A 59 11.63 7.79 7.69
CA ARG A 59 10.43 8.41 8.25
C ARG A 59 9.21 7.55 8.03
N PHE A 60 8.17 7.78 8.81
CA PHE A 60 6.85 7.20 8.54
C PHE A 60 6.19 7.95 7.40
N GLY A 61 5.33 7.27 6.67
CA GLY A 61 4.48 7.92 5.68
C GLY A 61 3.34 8.66 6.36
N GLU A 62 2.72 9.56 5.61
CA GLU A 62 1.54 10.28 6.07
C GLU A 62 0.30 9.73 5.35
N ALA A 63 -0.84 9.79 6.01
CA ALA A 63 -2.09 9.28 5.46
C ALA A 63 -2.41 9.89 4.09
N HIS A 64 -2.13 11.19 3.90
CA HIS A 64 -2.38 11.85 2.63
C HIS A 64 -1.50 11.34 1.50
N GLU A 65 -0.32 10.78 1.82
CA GLU A 65 0.56 10.21 0.80
C GLU A 65 -0.04 8.92 0.22
N VAL A 66 -0.70 8.14 1.06
CA VAL A 66 -1.44 6.95 0.60
C VAL A 66 -2.69 7.37 -0.18
N ALA A 67 -3.43 8.35 0.35
CA ALA A 67 -4.66 8.82 -0.27
C ALA A 67 -4.42 9.37 -1.68
N ARG A 68 -3.31 10.03 -1.90
CA ARG A 68 -2.95 10.55 -3.24
C ARG A 68 -2.78 9.42 -4.26
N VAL A 69 -2.17 8.32 -3.84
CA VAL A 69 -1.98 7.18 -4.73
C VAL A 69 -3.33 6.53 -5.05
N VAL A 70 -4.18 6.36 -4.04
CA VAL A 70 -5.53 5.81 -4.25
C VAL A 70 -6.31 6.69 -5.22
N SER A 71 -6.28 8.00 -5.02
CA SER A 71 -6.95 8.96 -5.90
C SER A 71 -6.44 8.86 -7.33
N PHE A 72 -5.13 8.75 -7.51
CA PHE A 72 -4.52 8.57 -8.83
C PHE A 72 -5.02 7.28 -9.49
N LEU A 73 -5.05 6.18 -8.75
CA LEU A 73 -5.49 4.89 -9.30
C LEU A 73 -6.96 4.90 -9.70
N CYS A 74 -7.77 5.73 -9.05
CA CYS A 74 -9.20 5.87 -9.38
C CYS A 74 -9.46 6.86 -10.50
N ASP A 75 -8.43 7.53 -11.01
CA ASP A 75 -8.58 8.53 -12.06
C ASP A 75 -8.92 7.87 -13.39
N ASP A 76 -9.81 8.50 -14.15
CA ASP A 76 -10.21 8.04 -15.49
C ASP A 76 -9.04 7.96 -16.46
N LYS A 77 -7.96 8.67 -16.17
CA LYS A 77 -6.75 8.64 -17.00
C LYS A 77 -5.92 7.37 -16.84
N CYS A 78 -6.26 6.54 -15.85
CA CYS A 78 -5.55 5.29 -15.58
C CYS A 78 -6.32 4.07 -16.10
N LYS A 79 -6.96 4.19 -17.25
CA LYS A 79 -7.89 3.16 -17.76
C LYS A 79 -7.22 1.83 -18.12
N TYR A 80 -5.93 1.84 -18.39
CA TYR A 80 -5.21 0.63 -18.77
C TYR A 80 -4.47 0.00 -17.60
N LEU A 81 -4.64 0.54 -16.39
CA LEU A 81 -3.93 0.11 -15.18
C LEU A 81 -4.84 -0.76 -14.32
N THR A 82 -4.56 -2.06 -14.26
CA THR A 82 -5.34 -2.99 -13.44
C THR A 82 -4.44 -4.14 -12.97
N GLY A 83 -4.82 -4.80 -11.90
CA GLY A 83 -4.12 -5.95 -11.36
C GLY A 83 -2.82 -5.62 -10.65
N GLN A 84 -2.60 -4.37 -10.27
CA GLN A 84 -1.35 -3.93 -9.68
C GLN A 84 -1.47 -3.78 -8.17
N ILE A 85 -0.37 -4.07 -7.49
CA ILE A 85 -0.24 -3.82 -6.06
C ILE A 85 0.87 -2.77 -5.91
N ILE A 86 0.50 -1.60 -5.42
CA ILE A 86 1.41 -0.47 -5.30
C ILE A 86 1.83 -0.35 -3.84
N ARG A 87 3.12 -0.45 -3.60
CA ARG A 87 3.69 -0.34 -2.26
C ARG A 87 4.02 1.12 -1.99
N ILE A 88 3.60 1.60 -0.82
CA ILE A 88 3.84 2.98 -0.38
C ILE A 88 4.48 2.89 1.00
N ASP A 89 5.78 2.59 1.04
CA ASP A 89 6.44 2.14 2.25
C ASP A 89 7.82 2.76 2.49
N GLY A 90 8.18 3.80 1.74
CA GLY A 90 9.48 4.45 1.91
C GLY A 90 10.66 3.55 1.59
N GLY A 91 10.44 2.50 0.84
CA GLY A 91 11.49 1.54 0.47
C GLY A 91 11.72 0.45 1.51
N PHE A 92 10.79 0.28 2.45
CA PHE A 92 10.96 -0.64 3.58
C PHE A 92 11.22 -2.09 3.15
N ILE A 93 10.71 -2.50 2.02
CA ILE A 93 10.96 -3.87 1.53
C ILE A 93 11.63 -3.84 0.19
#